data_887add308a0d15d92cbc3ba452f9103b
#
_entry.id   887add308a0d15d92cbc3ba452f9103b
#
_cell.length_a   1.000
_cell.length_b   1.000
_cell.length_c   1.000
_cell.angle_alpha   90.00
_cell.angle_beta   90.00
_cell.angle_gamma   90.00
#
_symmetry.space_group_name_H-M   'P 1'
#
loop_
_entity.id
_entity.type
_entity.pdbx_description
1 polymer ?
#
loop_
_entity_poly.entity_id
_entity_poly.type
_entity_poly.pdbx_seq_one_letter_code
_entity_poly.pdbx_strand_id
1 'polypeptide(L)'
;SVRLLWDVCRVPDFRGISHQEHAGLLERIFGFLHEYGRVPDDWLARQVQRIDRTDGGIDALSKRLAYIRTWTYVAQRKGWTDAESDWREATRHVEDRLSDALHDALTQRFVDRRTSVLLRRLKQKEALLAEVNDKGEVTVEGEFVGRLDGFRFALDKSASGQEAKTLRQAALQALAPHFHLRADRFYNAP
;
A
#
# COMPACT_ATOMS: atom_id res chain seq x y z
N SER A 1 -5.87 -7.49 -39.14
CA SER A 1 -7.33 -7.27 -39.16
C SER A 1 -7.66 -6.06 -38.29
N VAL A 2 -8.58 -5.22 -38.76
CA VAL A 2 -9.02 -4.00 -38.06
C VAL A 2 -9.53 -4.30 -36.63
N ARG A 3 -10.25 -5.40 -36.47
CA ARG A 3 -10.75 -5.85 -35.15
C ARG A 3 -9.60 -6.13 -34.18
N LEU A 4 -8.54 -6.82 -34.64
CA LEU A 4 -7.38 -7.09 -33.81
C LEU A 4 -6.68 -5.80 -33.40
N LEU A 5 -6.49 -4.85 -34.30
CA LEU A 5 -5.91 -3.55 -34.00
C LEU A 5 -6.74 -2.82 -32.96
N TRP A 6 -8.06 -2.82 -33.10
CA TRP A 6 -8.95 -2.23 -32.09
C TRP A 6 -8.81 -2.87 -30.72
N ASP A 7 -8.74 -4.22 -30.64
CA ASP A 7 -8.59 -4.95 -29.40
C ASP A 7 -7.25 -4.63 -28.71
N VAL A 8 -6.16 -4.47 -29.48
CA VAL A 8 -4.85 -4.09 -28.94
C VAL A 8 -4.84 -2.64 -28.47
N CYS A 9 -5.45 -1.72 -29.22
CA CYS A 9 -5.54 -0.31 -28.82
C CYS A 9 -6.34 -0.07 -27.52
N ARG A 10 -7.13 -1.05 -27.09
CA ARG A 10 -7.87 -1.00 -25.83
C ARG A 10 -7.05 -1.38 -24.60
N VAL A 11 -5.79 -1.81 -24.76
CA VAL A 11 -4.90 -2.06 -23.62
C VAL A 11 -4.62 -0.74 -22.90
N PRO A 12 -5.02 -0.60 -21.60
CA PRO A 12 -4.82 0.66 -20.90
C PRO A 12 -3.35 0.94 -20.64
N ASP A 13 -2.99 2.21 -20.58
CA ASP A 13 -1.67 2.62 -20.11
C ASP A 13 -1.61 2.62 -18.56
N PHE A 14 -1.48 1.42 -17.99
CA PHE A 14 -1.31 1.27 -16.54
C PHE A 14 0.01 1.87 -16.02
N ARG A 15 0.99 2.03 -16.90
CA ARG A 15 2.35 2.48 -16.53
C ARG A 15 2.44 4.00 -16.40
N GLY A 16 1.50 4.74 -17.01
CA GLY A 16 1.51 6.20 -17.04
C GLY A 16 2.76 6.76 -17.72
N ILE A 17 3.22 6.10 -18.78
CA ILE A 17 4.39 6.49 -19.57
C ILE A 17 4.00 7.43 -20.72
N SER A 18 5.01 7.84 -21.51
CA SER A 18 4.72 8.66 -22.68
C SER A 18 3.82 7.93 -23.69
N HIS A 19 2.98 8.67 -24.40
CA HIS A 19 2.13 8.11 -25.47
C HIS A 19 2.94 7.34 -26.51
N GLN A 20 4.14 7.82 -26.82
CA GLN A 20 5.03 7.18 -27.79
C GLN A 20 5.52 5.81 -27.30
N GLU A 21 5.91 5.69 -26.03
CA GLU A 21 6.36 4.42 -25.44
C GLU A 21 5.20 3.43 -25.31
N HIS A 22 4.00 3.92 -24.97
CA HIS A 22 2.82 3.09 -24.92
C HIS A 22 2.43 2.60 -26.31
N ALA A 23 2.41 3.47 -27.32
CA ALA A 23 2.17 3.10 -28.71
C ALA A 23 3.17 2.06 -29.23
N GLY A 24 4.47 2.21 -28.91
CA GLY A 24 5.50 1.23 -29.28
C GLY A 24 5.29 -0.15 -28.63
N LEU A 25 4.75 -0.20 -27.40
CA LEU A 25 4.36 -1.47 -26.79
C LEU A 25 3.17 -2.10 -27.52
N LEU A 26 2.14 -1.31 -27.81
CA LEU A 26 0.95 -1.80 -28.54
C LEU A 26 1.30 -2.29 -29.94
N GLU A 27 2.16 -1.57 -30.65
CA GLU A 27 2.67 -1.99 -31.95
C GLU A 27 3.36 -3.35 -31.90
N ARG A 28 4.19 -3.57 -30.88
CA ARG A 28 4.88 -4.87 -30.70
C ARG A 28 3.91 -6.00 -30.38
N ILE A 29 2.93 -5.77 -29.49
CA ILE A 29 1.89 -6.75 -29.18
C ILE A 29 1.06 -7.07 -30.45
N PHE A 30 0.67 -6.03 -31.19
CA PHE A 30 -0.06 -6.19 -32.44
C PHE A 30 0.74 -7.00 -33.45
N GLY A 31 2.04 -6.72 -33.61
CA GLY A 31 2.92 -7.46 -34.52
C GLY A 31 2.93 -8.96 -34.19
N PHE A 32 3.12 -9.34 -32.93
CA PHE A 32 3.08 -10.74 -32.53
C PHE A 32 1.72 -11.40 -32.80
N LEU A 33 0.62 -10.74 -32.45
CA LEU A 33 -0.71 -11.27 -32.66
C LEU A 33 -1.07 -11.37 -34.14
N HIS A 34 -0.57 -10.44 -34.95
CA HIS A 34 -0.81 -10.43 -36.39
C HIS A 34 0.00 -11.51 -37.13
N GLU A 35 1.28 -11.68 -36.78
CA GLU A 35 2.21 -12.60 -37.44
C GLU A 35 2.08 -14.05 -36.95
N TYR A 36 1.95 -14.22 -35.63
CA TYR A 36 1.98 -15.53 -34.96
C TYR A 36 0.64 -15.95 -34.36
N GLY A 37 -0.35 -15.08 -34.39
CA GLY A 37 -1.66 -15.30 -33.74
C GLY A 37 -1.65 -15.21 -32.20
N ARG A 38 -0.47 -15.03 -31.60
CA ARG A 38 -0.28 -14.98 -30.14
C ARG A 38 0.98 -14.23 -29.77
N VAL A 39 1.06 -13.81 -28.51
CA VAL A 39 2.26 -13.24 -27.91
C VAL A 39 3.20 -14.39 -27.54
N PRO A 40 4.49 -14.36 -27.97
CA PRO A 40 5.44 -15.43 -27.65
C PRO A 40 5.69 -15.54 -26.14
N ASP A 41 5.64 -16.78 -25.62
CA ASP A 41 5.83 -17.05 -24.18
C ASP A 41 7.19 -16.57 -23.67
N ASP A 42 8.25 -16.76 -24.44
CA ASP A 42 9.60 -16.30 -24.08
C ASP A 42 9.69 -14.79 -23.93
N TRP A 43 8.98 -14.08 -24.79
CA TRP A 43 8.97 -12.63 -24.72
C TRP A 43 8.17 -12.15 -23.50
N LEU A 44 7.00 -12.75 -23.27
CA LEU A 44 6.15 -12.45 -22.12
C LEU A 44 6.88 -12.77 -20.80
N ALA A 45 7.55 -13.93 -20.74
CA ALA A 45 8.35 -14.33 -19.58
C ALA A 45 9.43 -13.31 -19.24
N ARG A 46 10.15 -12.81 -20.23
CA ARG A 46 11.17 -11.76 -20.00
C ARG A 46 10.57 -10.47 -19.46
N GLN A 47 9.37 -10.07 -19.89
CA GLN A 47 8.69 -8.88 -19.38
C GLN A 47 8.29 -9.08 -17.91
N VAL A 48 7.69 -10.22 -17.59
CA VAL A 48 7.25 -10.54 -16.23
C VAL A 48 8.44 -10.67 -15.27
N GLN A 49 9.50 -11.37 -15.65
CA GLN A 49 10.71 -11.56 -14.83
C GLN A 49 11.39 -10.25 -14.44
N ARG A 50 11.40 -9.25 -15.32
CA ARG A 50 11.98 -7.93 -15.00
C ARG A 50 11.23 -7.20 -13.91
N ILE A 51 9.96 -7.50 -13.75
CA ILE A 51 9.06 -6.85 -12.79
C ILE A 51 8.99 -7.64 -11.49
N ASP A 52 9.21 -8.96 -11.54
CA ASP A 52 9.07 -9.89 -10.42
C ASP A 52 10.18 -9.72 -9.37
N ARG A 53 10.17 -8.58 -8.69
CA ARG A 53 11.13 -8.19 -7.64
C ARG A 53 10.42 -7.39 -6.57
N THR A 54 10.58 -7.79 -5.31
CA THR A 54 9.96 -7.15 -4.13
C THR A 54 10.92 -6.24 -3.36
N ASP A 55 12.15 -6.09 -3.83
CA ASP A 55 13.14 -5.17 -3.26
C ASP A 55 12.88 -3.71 -3.68
N GLY A 56 13.43 -2.79 -2.91
CA GLY A 56 13.33 -1.36 -3.16
C GLY A 56 12.25 -0.65 -2.34
N GLY A 57 12.14 0.65 -2.52
CA GLY A 57 11.19 1.49 -1.78
C GLY A 57 9.81 1.53 -2.42
N ILE A 58 8.91 2.30 -1.78
CA ILE A 58 7.50 2.49 -2.18
C ILE A 58 7.37 2.86 -3.65
N ASP A 59 8.18 3.79 -4.15
CA ASP A 59 8.11 4.25 -5.55
C ASP A 59 8.46 3.14 -6.54
N ALA A 60 9.49 2.34 -6.24
CA ALA A 60 9.90 1.21 -7.07
C ALA A 60 8.82 0.12 -7.10
N LEU A 61 8.23 -0.21 -5.95
CA LEU A 61 7.16 -1.19 -5.82
C LEU A 61 5.89 -0.74 -6.53
N SER A 62 5.48 0.52 -6.36
CA SER A 62 4.32 1.12 -7.03
C SER A 62 4.48 1.08 -8.55
N LYS A 63 5.68 1.40 -9.05
CA LYS A 63 5.98 1.38 -10.49
C LYS A 63 5.91 -0.04 -11.05
N ARG A 64 6.48 -1.02 -10.36
CA ARG A 64 6.40 -2.43 -10.78
C ARG A 64 4.98 -2.96 -10.74
N LEU A 65 4.20 -2.59 -9.71
CA LEU A 65 2.78 -2.96 -9.62
C LEU A 65 1.96 -2.40 -10.79
N ALA A 66 2.24 -1.16 -11.22
CA ALA A 66 1.63 -0.59 -12.42
C ALA A 66 2.04 -1.37 -13.68
N TYR A 67 3.29 -1.78 -13.80
CA TYR A 67 3.80 -2.51 -14.96
C TYR A 67 3.24 -3.93 -15.07
N ILE A 68 3.12 -4.67 -13.96
CA ILE A 68 2.58 -6.03 -14.01
C ILE A 68 1.12 -6.03 -14.45
N ARG A 69 0.33 -5.02 -14.15
CA ARG A 69 -1.07 -4.91 -14.58
C ARG A 69 -1.25 -4.95 -16.09
N THR A 70 -0.31 -4.42 -16.83
CA THR A 70 -0.30 -4.53 -18.31
C THR A 70 -0.24 -6.01 -18.73
N TRP A 71 0.61 -6.80 -18.10
CA TRP A 71 0.78 -8.22 -18.43
C TRP A 71 -0.35 -9.09 -17.90
N THR A 72 -0.89 -8.77 -16.74
CA THR A 72 -2.12 -9.39 -16.23
C THR A 72 -3.27 -9.16 -17.22
N TYR A 73 -3.40 -7.95 -17.76
CA TYR A 73 -4.42 -7.64 -18.77
C TYR A 73 -4.21 -8.45 -20.05
N VAL A 74 -2.98 -8.53 -20.58
CA VAL A 74 -2.63 -9.32 -21.76
C VAL A 74 -2.94 -10.81 -21.56
N ALA A 75 -2.57 -11.36 -20.39
CA ALA A 75 -2.80 -12.76 -20.03
C ALA A 75 -4.29 -13.11 -19.90
N GLN A 76 -5.14 -12.15 -19.57
CA GLN A 76 -6.60 -12.35 -19.47
C GLN A 76 -7.31 -12.34 -20.81
N ARG A 77 -6.65 -11.88 -21.88
CA ARG A 77 -7.25 -11.83 -23.22
C ARG A 77 -7.24 -13.22 -23.84
N LYS A 78 -8.43 -13.71 -24.19
CA LYS A 78 -8.60 -15.01 -24.83
C LYS A 78 -7.85 -15.07 -26.16
N GLY A 79 -7.04 -16.09 -26.36
CA GLY A 79 -6.28 -16.34 -27.57
C GLY A 79 -5.02 -15.50 -27.75
N TRP A 80 -4.63 -14.70 -26.76
CA TRP A 80 -3.42 -13.89 -26.86
C TRP A 80 -2.16 -14.61 -26.40
N THR A 81 -2.29 -15.64 -25.56
CA THR A 81 -1.20 -16.47 -25.06
C THR A 81 -1.49 -17.95 -25.27
N ASP A 82 -0.47 -18.81 -25.34
CA ASP A 82 -0.63 -20.25 -25.50
C ASP A 82 -1.18 -20.91 -24.25
N ALA A 83 -0.49 -20.72 -23.14
CA ALA A 83 -0.85 -21.26 -21.83
C ALA A 83 -1.65 -20.24 -21.03
N GLU A 84 -2.89 -19.94 -21.44
CA GLU A 84 -3.71 -18.87 -20.86
C GLU A 84 -3.87 -18.99 -19.35
N SER A 85 -4.16 -20.21 -18.84
CA SER A 85 -4.32 -20.45 -17.40
C SER A 85 -3.04 -20.17 -16.63
N ASP A 86 -1.92 -20.62 -17.15
CA ASP A 86 -0.62 -20.51 -16.47
C ASP A 86 -0.16 -19.05 -16.43
N TRP A 87 -0.36 -18.31 -17.53
CA TRP A 87 -0.03 -16.88 -17.58
C TRP A 87 -0.95 -16.02 -16.69
N ARG A 88 -2.23 -16.36 -16.60
CA ARG A 88 -3.16 -15.70 -15.68
C ARG A 88 -2.76 -15.92 -14.24
N GLU A 89 -2.37 -17.14 -13.89
CA GLU A 89 -1.91 -17.48 -12.55
C GLU A 89 -0.55 -16.80 -12.24
N ALA A 90 0.43 -16.91 -13.14
CA ALA A 90 1.76 -16.35 -12.98
C ALA A 90 1.74 -14.83 -12.80
N THR A 91 1.01 -14.11 -13.66
CA THR A 91 0.91 -12.65 -13.61
C THR A 91 0.17 -12.18 -12.33
N ARG A 92 -0.90 -12.88 -11.95
CA ARG A 92 -1.62 -12.61 -10.71
C ARG A 92 -0.73 -12.83 -9.48
N HIS A 93 0.04 -13.90 -9.45
CA HIS A 93 0.94 -14.20 -8.36
C HIS A 93 1.99 -13.10 -8.18
N VAL A 94 2.58 -12.59 -9.25
CA VAL A 94 3.51 -11.45 -9.21
C VAL A 94 2.81 -10.18 -8.73
N GLU A 95 1.61 -9.90 -9.22
CA GLU A 95 0.81 -8.74 -8.79
C GLU A 95 0.50 -8.81 -7.29
N ASP A 96 0.07 -9.95 -6.78
CA ASP A 96 -0.22 -10.15 -5.35
C ASP A 96 1.03 -9.96 -4.50
N ARG A 97 2.17 -10.52 -4.87
CA ARG A 97 3.44 -10.34 -4.14
C ARG A 97 3.91 -8.88 -4.11
N LEU A 98 3.78 -8.17 -5.23
CA LEU A 98 4.12 -6.75 -5.30
C LEU A 98 3.16 -5.90 -4.47
N SER A 99 1.87 -6.23 -4.48
CA SER A 99 0.84 -5.57 -3.67
C SER A 99 1.12 -5.75 -2.18
N ASP A 100 1.45 -6.97 -1.75
CA ASP A 100 1.79 -7.26 -0.35
C ASP A 100 3.06 -6.51 0.07
N ALA A 101 4.11 -6.54 -0.74
CA ALA A 101 5.35 -5.82 -0.47
C ALA A 101 5.14 -4.30 -0.38
N LEU A 102 4.29 -3.73 -1.24
CA LEU A 102 3.93 -2.31 -1.20
C LEU A 102 3.14 -1.98 0.06
N HIS A 103 2.19 -2.84 0.44
CA HIS A 103 1.43 -2.68 1.68
C HIS A 103 2.35 -2.66 2.91
N ASP A 104 3.29 -3.60 2.98
CA ASP A 104 4.26 -3.68 4.08
C ASP A 104 5.15 -2.43 4.12
N ALA A 105 5.64 -1.97 2.98
CA ALA A 105 6.47 -0.77 2.89
C ALA A 105 5.71 0.50 3.31
N LEU A 106 4.43 0.63 2.94
CA LEU A 106 3.57 1.74 3.34
C LEU A 106 3.29 1.69 4.85
N THR A 107 3.01 0.51 5.39
CA THR A 107 2.78 0.29 6.81
C THR A 107 4.03 0.67 7.62
N GLN A 108 5.21 0.22 7.18
CA GLN A 108 6.47 0.55 7.85
C GLN A 108 6.75 2.07 7.81
N ARG A 109 6.52 2.71 6.67
CA ARG A 109 6.65 4.18 6.58
C ARG A 109 5.71 4.93 7.52
N PHE A 110 4.48 4.45 7.67
CA PHE A 110 3.53 5.01 8.61
C PHE A 110 4.03 4.87 10.07
N VAL A 111 4.49 3.67 10.44
CA VAL A 111 5.05 3.37 11.77
C VAL A 111 6.26 4.26 12.07
N ASP A 112 7.19 4.37 11.14
CA ASP A 112 8.42 5.17 11.29
C ASP A 112 8.09 6.66 11.48
N ARG A 113 7.15 7.19 10.71
CA ARG A 113 6.69 8.57 10.84
C ARG A 113 6.05 8.83 12.19
N ARG A 114 5.09 8.00 12.61
CA ARG A 114 4.38 8.10 13.89
C ARG A 114 5.38 8.09 15.06
N THR A 115 6.27 7.11 15.06
CA THR A 115 7.31 6.97 16.11
C THR A 115 8.23 8.18 16.14
N SER A 116 8.67 8.67 15.00
CA SER A 116 9.57 9.84 14.92
C SER A 116 8.93 11.11 15.45
N VAL A 117 7.65 11.35 15.15
CA VAL A 117 6.91 12.52 15.67
C VAL A 117 6.81 12.46 17.18
N LEU A 118 6.37 11.32 17.73
CA LEU A 118 6.18 11.16 19.17
C LEU A 118 7.50 11.19 19.94
N LEU A 119 8.57 10.55 19.45
CA LEU A 119 9.89 10.59 20.08
C LEU A 119 10.47 12.01 20.14
N ARG A 120 10.30 12.79 19.06
CA ARG A 120 10.75 14.18 19.04
C ARG A 120 10.05 15.01 20.10
N ARG A 121 8.72 14.88 20.22
CA ARG A 121 7.93 15.60 21.23
C ARG A 121 8.26 15.18 22.66
N LEU A 122 8.41 13.89 22.90
CA LEU A 122 8.84 13.38 24.21
C LEU A 122 10.20 13.92 24.65
N LYS A 123 11.15 14.06 23.72
CA LYS A 123 12.49 14.62 24.00
C LYS A 123 12.45 16.11 24.32
N GLN A 124 11.55 16.87 23.71
CA GLN A 124 11.40 18.31 23.93
C GLN A 124 10.78 18.64 25.30
N LYS A 125 10.29 17.64 26.05
CA LYS A 125 9.58 17.80 27.33
C LYS A 125 8.42 18.79 27.29
N GLU A 126 7.86 19.00 26.09
CA GLU A 126 6.68 19.81 25.91
C GLU A 126 5.43 19.02 26.32
N ALA A 127 4.37 19.74 26.67
CA ALA A 127 3.08 19.11 26.93
C ALA A 127 2.56 18.47 25.64
N LEU A 128 2.27 17.17 25.71
CA LEU A 128 1.67 16.43 24.58
C LEU A 128 0.16 16.67 24.57
N LEU A 129 -0.36 16.98 23.38
CA LEU A 129 -1.79 17.15 23.16
C LEU A 129 -2.43 15.80 22.78
N ALA A 130 -3.36 15.34 23.63
CA ALA A 130 -4.22 14.20 23.33
C ALA A 130 -5.62 14.69 22.96
N GLU A 131 -6.17 14.09 21.93
CA GLU A 131 -7.57 14.22 21.53
C GLU A 131 -8.25 12.87 21.64
N VAL A 132 -9.47 12.85 22.17
CA VAL A 132 -10.30 11.66 22.28
C VAL A 132 -11.62 11.94 21.57
N ASN A 133 -11.91 11.21 20.51
CA ASN A 133 -13.15 11.37 19.76
C ASN A 133 -14.33 10.61 20.42
N ASP A 134 -15.53 10.75 19.86
CA ASP A 134 -16.75 10.12 20.36
C ASP A 134 -16.70 8.58 20.34
N LYS A 135 -15.83 8.00 19.52
CA LYS A 135 -15.61 6.55 19.45
C LYS A 135 -14.54 6.05 20.42
N GLY A 136 -14.00 6.94 21.25
CA GLY A 136 -12.92 6.65 22.17
C GLY A 136 -11.54 6.52 21.52
N GLU A 137 -11.39 6.86 20.24
CA GLU A 137 -10.10 6.84 19.56
C GLU A 137 -9.24 7.99 20.08
N VAL A 138 -7.99 7.66 20.42
CA VAL A 138 -7.03 8.58 20.99
C VAL A 138 -5.95 8.91 19.97
N THR A 139 -5.79 10.20 19.68
CA THR A 139 -4.65 10.73 18.93
C THR A 139 -3.77 11.57 19.83
N VAL A 140 -2.46 11.48 19.65
CA VAL A 140 -1.46 12.31 20.33
C VAL A 140 -0.66 13.03 19.27
N GLU A 141 -0.63 14.36 19.31
CA GLU A 141 0.00 15.19 18.28
C GLU A 141 -0.49 14.86 16.86
N GLY A 142 -1.78 14.52 16.73
CA GLY A 142 -2.39 14.10 15.46
C GLY A 142 -2.13 12.65 15.03
N GLU A 143 -1.32 11.89 15.78
CA GLU A 143 -1.01 10.49 15.48
C GLU A 143 -1.88 9.53 16.31
N PHE A 144 -2.54 8.57 15.65
CA PHE A 144 -3.37 7.58 16.34
C PHE A 144 -2.51 6.66 17.23
N VAL A 145 -2.88 6.54 18.50
CA VAL A 145 -2.12 5.75 19.49
C VAL A 145 -2.91 4.60 20.11
N GLY A 146 -4.22 4.64 20.04
CA GLY A 146 -5.07 3.60 20.64
C GLY A 146 -6.47 4.07 20.96
N ARG A 147 -7.14 3.39 21.90
CA ARG A 147 -8.52 3.68 22.32
C ARG A 147 -8.63 3.82 23.82
N LEU A 148 -9.50 4.73 24.24
CA LEU A 148 -9.85 4.96 25.63
C LEU A 148 -11.32 4.56 25.88
N ASP A 149 -11.50 3.59 26.77
CA ASP A 149 -12.80 3.18 27.28
C ASP A 149 -12.87 3.45 28.78
N GLY A 150 -13.65 4.47 29.16
CA GLY A 150 -13.65 4.99 30.54
C GLY A 150 -12.27 5.46 30.97
N PHE A 151 -11.67 4.76 31.92
CA PHE A 151 -10.30 4.97 32.40
C PHE A 151 -9.29 3.97 31.84
N ARG A 152 -9.74 3.07 30.97
CA ARG A 152 -8.90 2.01 30.41
C ARG A 152 -8.40 2.40 29.02
N PHE A 153 -7.10 2.62 28.91
CA PHE A 153 -6.45 2.85 27.63
C PHE A 153 -5.95 1.51 27.05
N ALA A 154 -6.35 1.24 25.82
CA ALA A 154 -5.86 0.13 25.00
C ALA A 154 -5.00 0.67 23.86
N LEU A 155 -3.73 0.23 23.82
CA LEU A 155 -2.79 0.61 22.78
C LEU A 155 -3.23 0.07 21.41
N ASP A 156 -2.85 0.76 20.34
CA ASP A 156 -3.02 0.27 18.97
C ASP A 156 -2.42 -1.14 18.81
N LYS A 157 -3.23 -2.07 18.32
CA LYS A 157 -2.85 -3.48 18.19
C LYS A 157 -1.75 -3.73 17.16
N SER A 158 -1.57 -2.81 16.21
CA SER A 158 -0.52 -2.89 15.21
C SER A 158 0.86 -2.53 15.75
N ALA A 159 0.92 -1.83 16.88
CA ALA A 159 2.18 -1.40 17.50
C ALA A 159 2.89 -2.54 18.22
N SER A 160 4.18 -2.69 17.97
CA SER A 160 5.01 -3.73 18.57
C SER A 160 6.38 -3.21 18.99
N GLY A 161 7.08 -3.95 19.82
CA GLY A 161 8.47 -3.67 20.20
C GLY A 161 8.70 -2.28 20.77
N GLN A 162 9.66 -1.56 20.21
CA GLN A 162 10.04 -0.22 20.63
C GLN A 162 8.98 0.82 20.32
N GLU A 163 8.27 0.67 19.23
CA GLU A 163 7.14 1.51 18.86
C GLU A 163 6.07 1.48 19.96
N ALA A 164 5.64 0.29 20.38
CA ALA A 164 4.63 0.13 21.42
C ALA A 164 5.03 0.85 22.74
N LYS A 165 6.31 0.81 23.11
CA LYS A 165 6.81 1.54 24.28
C LYS A 165 6.68 3.04 24.10
N THR A 166 7.07 3.57 22.94
CA THR A 166 6.98 5.00 22.62
C THR A 166 5.54 5.49 22.62
N LEU A 167 4.64 4.76 21.95
CA LEU A 167 3.21 5.10 21.91
C LEU A 167 2.59 5.08 23.29
N ARG A 168 2.90 4.06 24.09
CA ARG A 168 2.38 3.95 25.47
C ARG A 168 2.85 5.11 26.34
N GLN A 169 4.13 5.46 26.27
CA GLN A 169 4.69 6.58 27.01
C GLN A 169 4.03 7.90 26.63
N ALA A 170 3.91 8.17 25.32
CA ALA A 170 3.26 9.37 24.81
C ALA A 170 1.77 9.43 25.19
N ALA A 171 1.05 8.32 25.06
CA ALA A 171 -0.37 8.24 25.41
C ALA A 171 -0.61 8.48 26.91
N LEU A 172 0.14 7.85 27.79
CA LEU A 172 -0.01 8.03 29.25
C LEU A 172 0.29 9.46 29.66
N GLN A 173 1.35 10.07 29.12
CA GLN A 173 1.70 11.46 29.40
C GLN A 173 0.62 12.42 28.90
N ALA A 174 0.12 12.23 27.68
CA ALA A 174 -0.88 13.10 27.06
C ALA A 174 -2.29 12.94 27.66
N LEU A 175 -2.64 11.73 28.13
CA LEU A 175 -3.94 11.42 28.72
C LEU A 175 -4.06 11.79 30.20
N ALA A 176 -2.96 12.06 30.92
CA ALA A 176 -3.00 12.41 32.33
C ALA A 176 -4.01 13.53 32.63
N PRO A 177 -4.05 14.68 31.92
CA PRO A 177 -5.06 15.71 32.15
C PRO A 177 -6.51 15.23 31.92
N HIS A 178 -6.72 14.36 30.92
CA HIS A 178 -8.05 13.79 30.62
C HIS A 178 -8.54 12.89 31.76
N PHE A 179 -7.65 12.09 32.35
CA PHE A 179 -7.98 11.26 33.51
C PHE A 179 -8.34 12.11 34.73
N HIS A 180 -7.61 13.18 35.01
CA HIS A 180 -7.93 14.09 36.09
C HIS A 180 -9.30 14.72 35.91
N LEU A 181 -9.59 15.26 34.72
CA LEU A 181 -10.91 15.86 34.43
C LEU A 181 -12.07 14.84 34.55
N ARG A 182 -11.85 13.60 34.15
CA ARG A 182 -12.86 12.53 34.29
C ARG A 182 -13.07 12.14 35.74
N ALA A 183 -11.99 12.04 36.53
CA ALA A 183 -12.06 11.74 37.96
C ALA A 183 -12.80 12.84 38.70
N ASP A 184 -12.51 14.11 38.41
CA ASP A 184 -13.19 15.26 39.02
C ASP A 184 -14.68 15.27 38.68
N ARG A 185 -15.06 15.00 37.44
CA ARG A 185 -16.46 14.88 37.01
C ARG A 185 -17.17 13.75 37.74
N PHE A 186 -16.52 12.62 37.92
CA PHE A 186 -17.09 11.47 38.61
C PHE A 186 -17.26 11.72 40.11
N TYR A 187 -16.28 12.36 40.72
CA TYR A 187 -16.34 12.70 42.14
C TYR A 187 -17.38 13.78 42.47
N ASN A 188 -17.59 14.73 41.57
CA ASN A 188 -18.53 15.84 41.74
C ASN A 188 -19.91 15.57 41.06
N ALA A 189 -20.16 14.36 40.57
CA ALA A 189 -21.46 13.99 40.05
C ALA A 189 -22.49 13.94 41.22
N PRO A 190 -23.69 14.53 41.03
CA PRO A 190 -24.75 14.53 42.02
C PRO A 190 -25.30 13.14 42.32
#